data_71623f44b3dcf9c09c273b5536f72599
#
_entry.id   71623f44b3dcf9c09c273b5536f72599
#
_cell.length_a   1.000
_cell.length_b   1.000
_cell.length_c   1.000
_cell.angle_alpha   90.00
_cell.angle_beta   90.00
_cell.angle_gamma   90.00
#
_symmetry.space_group_name_H-M   'P 1'
#
loop_
_entity.id
_entity.type
_entity.pdbx_description
1 polymer ?
#
loop_
_entity_poly.entity_id
_entity_poly.type
_entity_poly.pdbx_seq_one_letter_code
_entity_poly.pdbx_strand_id
1 'polypeptide(L)'
;MKKSTRITVHKNTEGITQEISDEVAIEEPLEFSLCFGPTASRSNKNIAITMRTPGNDFELAMGFLFSEGVISNKNDIIKVSRNDGLDDDSNRENTVLIELNESVKLDPDKIRNFYINSSCGICGSSMVEGISKIQSIDSNASNLVIDESVLRQLPKNLRQKQDAFGVTGGLHASALFNVKGEILTLFEDVGRHNALDKLIGKQINENALPLSSFGLMLSGRTSFELV
;
A
#
# COMPACT_ATOMS: atom_id res chain seq x y z
N MET A 1 3.68 -7.48 -14.08
CA MET A 1 3.90 -6.06 -14.42
C MET A 1 5.35 -5.68 -14.12
N LYS A 2 5.92 -4.80 -14.96
CA LYS A 2 7.31 -4.34 -14.84
C LYS A 2 7.38 -3.23 -13.76
N LYS A 3 8.34 -3.32 -12.84
CA LYS A 3 8.49 -2.37 -11.74
C LYS A 3 9.55 -1.30 -11.98
N SER A 4 10.42 -1.52 -12.99
CA SER A 4 11.49 -0.60 -13.37
C SER A 4 11.60 -0.48 -14.88
N THR A 5 12.22 0.59 -15.35
CA THR A 5 12.55 0.79 -16.76
C THR A 5 13.96 1.30 -16.90
N ARG A 6 14.62 0.88 -18.00
CA ARG A 6 15.97 1.28 -18.31
C ARG A 6 15.96 2.61 -19.08
N ILE A 7 16.80 3.55 -18.65
CA ILE A 7 16.99 4.84 -19.27
C ILE A 7 18.48 5.13 -19.46
N THR A 8 18.78 6.03 -20.37
CA THR A 8 20.12 6.61 -20.55
C THR A 8 20.22 7.88 -19.72
N VAL A 9 21.26 7.99 -18.89
CA VAL A 9 21.53 9.16 -18.05
C VAL A 9 22.94 9.67 -18.28
N HIS A 10 23.14 10.97 -18.09
CA HIS A 10 24.46 11.60 -18.09
C HIS A 10 24.94 11.75 -16.64
N LYS A 11 25.91 10.92 -16.25
CA LYS A 11 26.50 10.97 -14.91
C LYS A 11 27.75 11.83 -14.92
N ASN A 12 27.78 12.86 -14.07
CA ASN A 12 28.98 13.67 -13.85
C ASN A 12 29.70 13.21 -12.58
N THR A 13 30.96 12.85 -12.71
CA THR A 13 31.84 12.50 -11.58
C THR A 13 33.14 13.31 -11.75
N GLU A 14 33.41 14.20 -10.79
CA GLU A 14 34.61 15.04 -10.76
C GLU A 14 34.85 15.86 -12.05
N GLY A 15 33.75 16.35 -12.64
CA GLY A 15 33.81 17.17 -13.86
C GLY A 15 33.83 16.36 -15.17
N ILE A 16 33.87 15.05 -15.11
CA ILE A 16 33.79 14.15 -16.27
C ILE A 16 32.35 13.67 -16.43
N THR A 17 31.73 14.01 -17.56
CA THR A 17 30.38 13.56 -17.89
C THR A 17 30.46 12.32 -18.78
N GLN A 18 29.76 11.26 -18.37
CA GLN A 18 29.65 10.00 -19.10
C GLN A 18 28.18 9.62 -19.29
N GLU A 19 27.88 9.11 -20.47
CA GLU A 19 26.58 8.50 -20.73
C GLU A 19 26.59 7.06 -20.22
N ILE A 20 25.65 6.74 -19.32
CA ILE A 20 25.52 5.39 -18.74
C ILE A 20 24.05 4.93 -18.81
N SER A 21 23.84 3.62 -18.81
CA SER A 21 22.53 3.02 -18.65
C SER A 21 22.20 2.90 -17.16
N ASP A 22 21.01 3.34 -16.77
CA ASP A 22 20.51 3.25 -15.40
C ASP A 22 19.09 2.70 -15.37
N GLU A 23 18.64 2.18 -14.23
CA GLU A 23 17.27 1.73 -14.04
C GLU A 23 16.53 2.61 -13.04
N VAL A 24 15.34 3.05 -13.43
CA VAL A 24 14.45 3.87 -12.59
C VAL A 24 13.17 3.11 -12.28
N ALA A 25 12.61 3.35 -11.09
CA ALA A 25 11.32 2.81 -10.70
C ALA A 25 10.20 3.36 -11.60
N ILE A 26 9.25 2.51 -11.96
CA ILE A 26 8.04 2.94 -12.67
C ILE A 26 7.04 3.43 -11.64
N GLU A 27 6.46 4.61 -11.93
CA GLU A 27 5.39 5.22 -11.16
C GLU A 27 4.23 5.54 -12.11
N GLU A 28 3.05 4.96 -11.82
CA GLU A 28 1.85 5.15 -12.62
C GLU A 28 0.64 5.41 -11.72
N PRO A 29 -0.37 6.15 -12.20
CA PRO A 29 -1.61 6.36 -11.45
C PRO A 29 -2.38 5.04 -11.30
N LEU A 30 -3.08 4.89 -10.19
CA LEU A 30 -4.06 3.82 -9.97
C LEU A 30 -5.31 4.43 -9.35
N GLU A 31 -6.45 4.24 -10.03
CA GLU A 31 -7.75 4.68 -9.57
C GLU A 31 -8.47 3.56 -8.80
N PHE A 32 -9.06 3.89 -7.65
CA PHE A 32 -9.91 3.01 -6.88
C PHE A 32 -11.38 3.41 -7.05
N SER A 33 -12.19 2.46 -7.48
CA SER A 33 -13.64 2.59 -7.62
C SER A 33 -14.34 1.61 -6.68
N LEU A 34 -15.39 2.06 -6.02
CA LEU A 34 -16.26 1.22 -5.18
C LEU A 34 -17.59 0.97 -5.86
N CYS A 35 -18.05 -0.30 -5.77
CA CYS A 35 -19.42 -0.69 -6.00
C CYS A 35 -20.05 -1.09 -4.65
N PHE A 36 -21.06 -0.37 -4.18
CA PHE A 36 -21.64 -0.52 -2.85
C PHE A 36 -23.14 -0.30 -2.82
N GLY A 37 -23.76 -0.54 -1.67
CA GLY A 37 -25.20 -0.40 -1.45
C GLY A 37 -25.97 -1.72 -1.62
N PRO A 38 -27.30 -1.69 -1.48
CA PRO A 38 -28.13 -2.89 -1.59
C PRO A 38 -27.99 -3.59 -2.93
N THR A 39 -28.06 -4.91 -2.95
CA THR A 39 -27.90 -5.71 -4.17
C THR A 39 -28.84 -5.29 -5.31
N ALA A 40 -30.05 -4.83 -4.98
CA ALA A 40 -31.04 -4.35 -5.95
C ALA A 40 -30.75 -2.94 -6.52
N SER A 41 -29.86 -2.16 -5.87
CA SER A 41 -29.59 -0.76 -6.25
C SER A 41 -28.14 -0.37 -5.90
N ARG A 42 -27.18 -0.99 -6.61
CA ARG A 42 -25.75 -0.70 -6.44
C ARG A 42 -25.39 0.69 -6.96
N SER A 43 -24.51 1.34 -6.23
CA SER A 43 -23.91 2.61 -6.63
C SER A 43 -22.42 2.42 -6.90
N ASN A 44 -21.91 3.09 -7.94
CA ASN A 44 -20.48 3.13 -8.25
C ASN A 44 -19.91 4.51 -7.96
N LYS A 45 -18.75 4.58 -7.34
CA LYS A 45 -18.07 5.85 -7.05
C LYS A 45 -16.55 5.66 -7.09
N ASN A 46 -15.88 6.57 -7.81
CA ASN A 46 -14.43 6.71 -7.73
C ASN A 46 -14.08 7.39 -6.41
N ILE A 47 -13.17 6.79 -5.65
CA ILE A 47 -12.87 7.23 -4.29
C ILE A 47 -11.47 7.80 -4.13
N ALA A 48 -10.50 7.30 -4.89
CA ALA A 48 -9.13 7.75 -4.78
C ALA A 48 -8.32 7.51 -6.05
N ILE A 49 -7.28 8.32 -6.24
CA ILE A 49 -6.21 8.06 -7.20
C ILE A 49 -4.89 8.13 -6.43
N THR A 50 -4.06 7.12 -6.56
CA THR A 50 -2.70 7.10 -5.99
C THR A 50 -1.66 6.85 -7.08
N MET A 51 -0.48 7.46 -6.92
CA MET A 51 0.68 7.12 -7.73
C MET A 51 1.38 5.91 -7.08
N ARG A 52 1.57 4.84 -7.86
CA ARG A 52 2.13 3.58 -7.33
C ARG A 52 3.15 2.94 -8.27
N THR A 53 4.01 2.08 -7.75
CA THR A 53 4.75 1.12 -8.56
C THR A 53 3.82 -0.01 -8.99
N PRO A 54 3.71 -0.31 -10.31
CA PRO A 54 2.80 -1.34 -10.83
C PRO A 54 2.96 -2.71 -10.17
N GLY A 55 1.84 -3.39 -10.01
CA GLY A 55 1.73 -4.72 -9.41
C GLY A 55 1.20 -4.72 -8.00
N ASN A 56 0.53 -5.82 -7.65
CA ASN A 56 -0.18 -5.99 -6.39
C ASN A 56 -1.26 -4.93 -6.14
N ASP A 57 -1.92 -4.51 -7.22
CA ASP A 57 -2.89 -3.40 -7.20
C ASP A 57 -4.18 -3.79 -6.44
N PHE A 58 -4.53 -5.07 -6.43
CA PHE A 58 -5.68 -5.56 -5.67
C PHE A 58 -5.40 -5.54 -4.16
N GLU A 59 -4.21 -6.00 -3.78
CA GLU A 59 -3.74 -5.90 -2.40
C GLU A 59 -3.66 -4.44 -1.97
N LEU A 60 -3.12 -3.54 -2.83
CA LEU A 60 -3.05 -2.11 -2.56
C LEU A 60 -4.46 -1.53 -2.28
N ALA A 61 -5.43 -1.85 -3.13
CA ALA A 61 -6.80 -1.36 -2.98
C ALA A 61 -7.47 -1.87 -1.69
N MET A 62 -7.27 -3.16 -1.36
CA MET A 62 -7.81 -3.75 -0.13
C MET A 62 -7.19 -3.14 1.13
N GLY A 63 -5.86 -2.97 1.13
CA GLY A 63 -5.15 -2.35 2.24
C GLY A 63 -5.55 -0.90 2.44
N PHE A 64 -5.64 -0.13 1.36
CA PHE A 64 -6.15 1.24 1.40
C PHE A 64 -7.53 1.34 2.05
N LEU A 65 -8.49 0.49 1.64
CA LEU A 65 -9.83 0.49 2.23
C LEU A 65 -9.84 0.12 3.72
N PHE A 66 -8.93 -0.75 4.13
CA PHE A 66 -8.76 -1.11 5.53
C PHE A 66 -8.16 0.05 6.34
N SER A 67 -7.12 0.68 5.83
CA SER A 67 -6.45 1.82 6.47
C SER A 67 -7.41 3.02 6.61
N GLU A 68 -8.31 3.22 5.63
CA GLU A 68 -9.35 4.25 5.68
C GLU A 68 -10.58 3.85 6.53
N GLY A 69 -10.59 2.64 7.12
CA GLY A 69 -11.68 2.14 7.95
C GLY A 69 -12.98 1.85 7.18
N VAL A 70 -12.88 1.68 5.86
CA VAL A 70 -14.03 1.32 5.00
C VAL A 70 -14.39 -0.16 5.15
N ILE A 71 -13.39 -1.01 5.30
CA ILE A 71 -13.53 -2.44 5.55
C ILE A 71 -12.81 -2.84 6.85
N SER A 72 -13.21 -3.94 7.45
CA SER A 72 -12.58 -4.51 8.66
C SER A 72 -11.97 -5.88 8.41
N ASN A 73 -12.44 -6.59 7.40
CA ASN A 73 -11.98 -7.94 7.06
C ASN A 73 -12.38 -8.31 5.62
N LYS A 74 -11.95 -9.49 5.17
CA LYS A 74 -12.20 -9.98 3.80
C LYS A 74 -13.68 -10.15 3.47
N ASN A 75 -14.55 -10.48 4.45
CA ASN A 75 -15.98 -10.71 4.19
C ASN A 75 -16.73 -9.43 3.82
N ASP A 76 -16.14 -8.26 4.07
CA ASP A 76 -16.66 -6.97 3.65
C ASP A 76 -16.55 -6.76 2.12
N ILE A 77 -15.76 -7.61 1.45
CA ILE A 77 -15.50 -7.54 0.02
C ILE A 77 -16.15 -8.74 -0.68
N ILE A 78 -16.95 -8.48 -1.71
CA ILE A 78 -17.50 -9.51 -2.59
C ILE A 78 -16.47 -9.87 -3.67
N LYS A 79 -15.90 -8.83 -4.32
CA LYS A 79 -14.98 -9.01 -5.44
C LYS A 79 -14.03 -7.82 -5.57
N VAL A 80 -12.81 -8.10 -6.02
CA VAL A 80 -11.86 -7.10 -6.52
C VAL A 80 -11.51 -7.47 -7.95
N SER A 81 -11.61 -6.53 -8.88
CA SER A 81 -11.38 -6.77 -10.31
C SER A 81 -10.83 -5.52 -10.99
N ARG A 82 -10.33 -5.68 -12.21
CA ARG A 82 -10.12 -4.56 -13.13
C ARG A 82 -11.48 -4.03 -13.59
N ASN A 83 -11.52 -2.75 -13.95
CA ASN A 83 -12.76 -2.18 -14.49
C ASN A 83 -12.87 -2.52 -15.98
N ASP A 84 -13.54 -3.64 -16.29
CA ASP A 84 -13.71 -4.15 -17.65
C ASP A 84 -14.66 -3.30 -18.52
N GLY A 85 -15.31 -2.28 -17.94
CA GLY A 85 -16.21 -1.38 -18.65
C GLY A 85 -15.52 -0.19 -19.34
N LEU A 86 -14.19 -0.09 -19.27
CA LEU A 86 -13.43 0.96 -19.94
C LEU A 86 -12.97 0.48 -21.33
N ASP A 87 -13.12 1.35 -22.33
CA ASP A 87 -12.80 1.03 -23.73
C ASP A 87 -11.28 1.03 -24.04
N ASP A 88 -10.47 1.62 -23.16
CA ASP A 88 -9.01 1.76 -23.32
C ASP A 88 -8.28 0.79 -22.38
N ASP A 89 -7.43 -0.07 -22.95
CA ASP A 89 -6.65 -1.07 -22.21
C ASP A 89 -5.69 -0.43 -21.18
N SER A 90 -5.13 0.74 -21.48
CA SER A 90 -4.26 1.47 -20.56
C SER A 90 -5.02 1.95 -19.32
N ASN A 91 -6.27 2.37 -19.48
CA ASN A 91 -7.14 2.77 -18.38
C ASN A 91 -7.63 1.58 -17.56
N ARG A 92 -7.83 0.40 -18.19
CA ARG A 92 -8.18 -0.83 -17.46
C ARG A 92 -7.09 -1.28 -16.51
N GLU A 93 -5.83 -1.24 -16.93
CA GLU A 93 -4.70 -1.63 -16.08
C GLU A 93 -4.51 -0.71 -14.88
N ASN A 94 -4.95 0.54 -14.98
CA ASN A 94 -4.81 1.56 -13.96
C ASN A 94 -6.09 1.85 -13.16
N THR A 95 -7.06 0.94 -13.20
CA THR A 95 -8.30 1.04 -12.42
C THR A 95 -8.59 -0.27 -11.70
N VAL A 96 -8.93 -0.18 -10.40
CA VAL A 96 -9.40 -1.31 -9.59
C VAL A 96 -10.81 -1.02 -9.11
N LEU A 97 -11.75 -1.93 -9.41
CA LEU A 97 -13.11 -1.92 -8.90
C LEU A 97 -13.22 -2.88 -7.73
N ILE A 98 -13.68 -2.38 -6.57
CA ILE A 98 -13.95 -3.15 -5.36
C ILE A 98 -15.45 -3.19 -5.13
N GLU A 99 -16.03 -4.39 -5.18
CA GLU A 99 -17.43 -4.63 -4.84
C GLU A 99 -17.55 -4.97 -3.36
N LEU A 100 -18.25 -4.13 -2.61
CA LEU A 100 -18.44 -4.31 -1.18
C LEU A 100 -19.69 -5.12 -0.87
N ASN A 101 -19.67 -5.85 0.25
CA ASN A 101 -20.84 -6.49 0.80
C ASN A 101 -21.89 -5.43 1.19
N GLU A 102 -23.18 -5.73 1.03
CA GLU A 102 -24.28 -4.81 1.39
C GLU A 102 -24.35 -4.49 2.89
N SER A 103 -23.74 -5.32 3.73
CA SER A 103 -23.60 -5.07 5.16
C SER A 103 -22.67 -3.89 5.49
N VAL A 104 -21.78 -3.53 4.57
CA VAL A 104 -20.87 -2.38 4.73
C VAL A 104 -21.64 -1.09 4.52
N LYS A 105 -21.92 -0.41 5.62
CA LYS A 105 -22.66 0.86 5.60
C LYS A 105 -21.69 2.00 5.31
N LEU A 106 -21.72 2.49 4.09
CA LEU A 106 -20.98 3.67 3.67
C LEU A 106 -21.91 4.88 3.65
N ASP A 107 -21.42 5.97 4.19
CA ASP A 107 -22.02 7.29 3.98
C ASP A 107 -21.39 7.90 2.72
N PRO A 108 -22.14 8.00 1.61
CA PRO A 108 -21.59 8.50 0.34
C PRO A 108 -21.02 9.92 0.45
N ASP A 109 -21.55 10.73 1.38
CA ASP A 109 -21.14 12.12 1.58
C ASP A 109 -19.81 12.20 2.37
N LYS A 110 -19.49 11.15 3.13
CA LYS A 110 -18.23 11.02 3.85
C LYS A 110 -17.13 10.38 3.02
N ILE A 111 -17.47 9.70 1.92
CA ILE A 111 -16.48 9.21 0.95
C ILE A 111 -15.99 10.43 0.16
N ARG A 112 -14.94 11.05 0.65
CA ARG A 112 -14.27 12.14 -0.07
C ARG A 112 -13.42 11.56 -1.20
N ASN A 113 -13.31 12.31 -2.29
CA ASN A 113 -12.33 11.99 -3.33
C ASN A 113 -10.93 12.26 -2.74
N PHE A 114 -10.23 11.19 -2.38
CA PHE A 114 -8.87 11.27 -1.89
C PHE A 114 -7.90 11.38 -3.08
N TYR A 115 -7.36 12.56 -3.32
CA TYR A 115 -6.14 12.68 -4.11
C TYR A 115 -4.95 12.39 -3.20
N ILE A 116 -4.42 11.18 -3.29
CA ILE A 116 -3.27 10.77 -2.50
C ILE A 116 -2.01 11.09 -3.29
N ASN A 117 -1.33 12.18 -2.93
CA ASN A 117 0.01 12.44 -3.41
C ASN A 117 0.99 11.58 -2.62
N SER A 118 1.71 10.68 -3.29
CA SER A 118 2.75 9.80 -2.71
C SER A 118 3.86 10.56 -1.97
N SER A 119 4.00 11.86 -2.22
CA SER A 119 5.10 12.69 -1.69
C SER A 119 4.76 13.46 -0.40
N CYS A 120 3.49 13.56 0.02
CA CYS A 120 3.11 14.43 1.15
C CYS A 120 1.94 13.80 1.92
N GLY A 121 2.27 13.20 3.03
CA GLY A 121 1.26 12.63 3.92
C GLY A 121 0.55 13.70 4.73
N ILE A 122 -0.20 14.60 4.20
CA ILE A 122 -1.26 15.39 4.83
C ILE A 122 -1.77 16.42 3.80
N CYS A 123 -2.83 16.11 3.10
CA CYS A 123 -3.59 17.10 2.34
C CYS A 123 -5.09 16.87 2.56
N GLY A 124 -5.63 17.50 3.61
CA GLY A 124 -7.07 17.62 3.80
C GLY A 124 -7.47 17.99 5.21
N SER A 125 -8.29 19.02 5.34
CA SER A 125 -8.89 19.52 6.60
C SER A 125 -9.77 18.50 7.35
N SER A 126 -9.94 17.29 6.81
CA SER A 126 -10.72 16.19 7.40
C SER A 126 -9.91 15.25 8.29
N MET A 127 -8.57 15.37 8.30
CA MET A 127 -7.72 14.48 9.10
C MET A 127 -7.76 14.82 10.60
N VAL A 128 -8.03 16.07 10.98
CA VAL A 128 -8.13 16.46 12.39
C VAL A 128 -9.29 15.72 13.08
N GLU A 129 -10.38 15.45 12.38
CA GLU A 129 -11.51 14.65 12.90
C GLU A 129 -11.24 13.13 12.87
N GLY A 130 -10.41 12.65 11.93
CA GLY A 130 -9.96 11.27 11.86
C GLY A 130 -9.00 10.88 13.00
N ILE A 131 -8.15 11.82 13.42
CA ILE A 131 -7.19 11.64 14.52
C ILE A 131 -7.89 11.30 15.85
N SER A 132 -9.10 11.79 16.06
CA SER A 132 -9.89 11.49 17.27
C SER A 132 -10.47 10.07 17.30
N LYS A 133 -10.40 9.31 16.21
CA LYS A 133 -10.89 7.92 16.10
C LYS A 133 -9.81 6.86 16.27
N ILE A 134 -8.59 7.24 16.63
CA ILE A 134 -7.57 6.25 17.00
C ILE A 134 -8.11 5.50 18.21
N GLN A 135 -8.53 4.27 17.96
CA GLN A 135 -8.85 3.33 19.03
C GLN A 135 -7.60 3.18 19.85
N SER A 136 -7.76 3.27 21.17
CA SER A 136 -6.65 2.98 22.10
C SER A 136 -6.09 1.61 21.76
N ILE A 137 -4.86 1.59 21.26
CA ILE A 137 -4.15 0.33 21.00
C ILE A 137 -4.02 -0.34 22.37
N ASP A 138 -4.62 -1.52 22.52
CA ASP A 138 -4.36 -2.33 23.69
C ASP A 138 -2.91 -2.83 23.63
N SER A 139 -2.03 -2.10 24.28
CA SER A 139 -0.60 -2.44 24.37
C SER A 139 -0.34 -3.82 24.98
N ASN A 140 -1.35 -4.42 25.63
CA ASN A 140 -1.29 -5.78 26.17
C ASN A 140 -1.71 -6.86 25.14
N ALA A 141 -2.21 -6.46 23.97
CA ALA A 141 -2.67 -7.42 22.95
C ALA A 141 -1.53 -8.22 22.28
N SER A 142 -0.28 -7.80 22.45
CA SER A 142 0.88 -8.50 21.90
C SER A 142 1.90 -8.83 22.98
N ASN A 143 2.22 -10.12 23.15
CA ASN A 143 3.35 -10.61 23.94
C ASN A 143 4.60 -10.86 23.08
N LEU A 144 4.71 -10.18 21.94
CA LEU A 144 5.83 -10.35 21.01
C LEU A 144 7.12 -9.80 21.65
N VAL A 145 8.02 -10.70 22.02
CA VAL A 145 9.36 -10.37 22.51
C VAL A 145 10.37 -10.71 21.41
N ILE A 146 11.18 -9.75 21.01
CA ILE A 146 12.17 -9.90 19.95
C ILE A 146 13.53 -9.64 20.55
N ASP A 147 14.50 -10.54 20.30
CA ASP A 147 15.88 -10.37 20.72
C ASP A 147 16.53 -9.18 20.00
N GLU A 148 17.36 -8.44 20.73
CA GLU A 148 18.06 -7.27 20.18
C GLU A 148 18.95 -7.63 18.99
N SER A 149 19.57 -8.80 19.01
CA SER A 149 20.43 -9.27 17.91
C SER A 149 19.62 -9.48 16.62
N VAL A 150 18.36 -9.91 16.72
CA VAL A 150 17.42 -10.03 15.61
C VAL A 150 17.10 -8.65 15.06
N LEU A 151 16.75 -7.69 15.93
CA LEU A 151 16.43 -6.31 15.50
C LEU A 151 17.61 -5.66 14.74
N ARG A 152 18.84 -5.89 15.20
CA ARG A 152 20.05 -5.36 14.52
C ARG A 152 20.27 -5.95 13.13
N GLN A 153 19.80 -7.17 12.87
CA GLN A 153 19.96 -7.84 11.56
C GLN A 153 18.83 -7.49 10.57
N LEU A 154 17.66 -7.07 11.05
CA LEU A 154 16.47 -6.83 10.22
C LEU A 154 16.75 -5.87 9.03
N PRO A 155 17.45 -4.73 9.19
CA PRO A 155 17.71 -3.84 8.06
C PRO A 155 18.49 -4.51 6.94
N LYS A 156 19.47 -5.35 7.29
CA LYS A 156 20.25 -6.13 6.33
C LYS A 156 19.38 -7.18 5.65
N ASN A 157 18.56 -7.91 6.41
CA ASN A 157 17.66 -8.93 5.89
C ASN A 157 16.62 -8.32 4.93
N LEU A 158 16.04 -7.16 5.30
CA LEU A 158 15.14 -6.41 4.45
C LEU A 158 15.83 -6.02 3.13
N ARG A 159 17.01 -5.41 3.23
CA ARG A 159 17.75 -4.93 2.07
C ARG A 159 18.05 -6.03 1.06
N GLN A 160 18.38 -7.23 1.52
CA GLN A 160 18.65 -8.39 0.67
C GLN A 160 17.42 -8.90 -0.09
N LYS A 161 16.23 -8.59 0.39
CA LYS A 161 14.95 -9.00 -0.23
C LYS A 161 14.28 -7.89 -1.06
N GLN A 162 14.85 -6.69 -1.06
CA GLN A 162 14.34 -5.57 -1.85
C GLN A 162 14.90 -5.61 -3.28
N ASP A 163 14.30 -6.43 -4.14
CA ASP A 163 14.80 -6.65 -5.51
C ASP A 163 14.68 -5.39 -6.37
N ALA A 164 13.53 -4.73 -6.34
CA ALA A 164 13.29 -3.56 -7.17
C ALA A 164 14.07 -2.33 -6.66
N PHE A 165 14.16 -2.11 -5.34
CA PHE A 165 15.04 -1.10 -4.76
C PHE A 165 16.51 -1.40 -5.06
N GLY A 166 16.88 -2.69 -5.12
CA GLY A 166 18.25 -3.12 -5.42
C GLY A 166 18.79 -2.56 -6.73
N VAL A 167 17.94 -2.45 -7.74
CA VAL A 167 18.28 -1.96 -9.08
C VAL A 167 17.98 -0.49 -9.29
N THR A 168 16.97 0.07 -8.59
CA THR A 168 16.50 1.45 -8.84
C THR A 168 16.89 2.46 -7.76
N GLY A 169 17.08 2.01 -6.52
CA GLY A 169 17.29 2.87 -5.36
C GLY A 169 16.11 3.76 -4.97
N GLY A 170 14.97 3.65 -5.64
CA GLY A 170 13.85 4.62 -5.59
C GLY A 170 12.57 4.12 -4.91
N LEU A 171 12.59 2.99 -4.19
CA LEU A 171 11.39 2.40 -3.61
C LEU A 171 11.44 2.31 -2.09
N HIS A 172 10.27 2.41 -1.48
CA HIS A 172 10.05 2.04 -0.08
C HIS A 172 9.64 0.58 0.04
N ALA A 173 9.86 0.00 1.22
CA ALA A 173 9.40 -1.35 1.53
C ALA A 173 8.67 -1.42 2.87
N SER A 174 7.69 -2.31 2.92
CA SER A 174 7.03 -2.77 4.13
C SER A 174 7.16 -4.30 4.21
N ALA A 175 7.56 -4.81 5.37
CA ALA A 175 7.80 -6.23 5.56
C ALA A 175 7.22 -6.73 6.89
N LEU A 176 6.57 -7.89 6.82
CA LEU A 176 6.14 -8.66 7.98
C LEU A 176 7.23 -9.67 8.33
N PHE A 177 7.59 -9.77 9.60
CA PHE A 177 8.62 -10.69 10.07
C PHE A 177 8.22 -11.39 11.37
N ASN A 178 8.78 -12.58 11.60
CA ASN A 178 8.56 -13.35 12.82
C ASN A 178 9.59 -13.05 13.91
N VAL A 179 9.44 -13.65 15.09
CA VAL A 179 10.35 -13.48 16.25
C VAL A 179 11.83 -13.82 15.94
N LYS A 180 12.09 -14.63 14.90
CA LYS A 180 13.44 -14.98 14.48
C LYS A 180 14.05 -13.98 13.47
N GLY A 181 13.29 -12.95 13.08
CA GLY A 181 13.71 -11.98 12.07
C GLY A 181 13.61 -12.48 10.63
N GLU A 182 12.88 -13.58 10.41
CA GLU A 182 12.61 -14.08 9.08
C GLU A 182 11.52 -13.21 8.44
N ILE A 183 11.82 -12.61 7.29
CA ILE A 183 10.85 -11.81 6.52
C ILE A 183 9.93 -12.78 5.79
N LEU A 184 8.65 -12.75 6.15
CA LEU A 184 7.60 -13.62 5.64
C LEU A 184 6.92 -13.04 4.40
N THR A 185 6.66 -11.73 4.43
CA THR A 185 6.01 -10.98 3.36
C THR A 185 6.72 -9.64 3.21
N LEU A 186 6.95 -9.23 1.97
CA LEU A 186 7.56 -7.94 1.63
C LEU A 186 6.89 -7.36 0.40
N PHE A 187 6.58 -6.07 0.47
CA PHE A 187 6.14 -5.28 -0.68
C PHE A 187 6.97 -4.03 -0.83
N GLU A 188 7.24 -3.69 -2.09
CA GLU A 188 7.94 -2.47 -2.49
C GLU A 188 7.01 -1.57 -3.28
N ASP A 189 7.08 -0.26 -3.02
CA ASP A 189 6.36 0.77 -3.76
C ASP A 189 7.10 2.11 -3.69
N VAL A 190 6.89 2.99 -4.68
CA VAL A 190 7.37 4.37 -4.64
C VAL A 190 6.79 5.14 -3.46
N GLY A 191 5.56 4.81 -3.06
CA GLY A 191 4.86 5.34 -1.89
C GLY A 191 5.02 4.45 -0.65
N ARG A 192 5.54 5.00 0.47
CA ARG A 192 5.67 4.23 1.71
C ARG A 192 4.32 3.72 2.24
N HIS A 193 3.23 4.51 2.10
CA HIS A 193 1.88 4.10 2.47
C HIS A 193 1.39 2.96 1.56
N ASN A 194 1.60 3.08 0.25
CA ASN A 194 1.23 2.03 -0.69
C ASN A 194 1.96 0.71 -0.40
N ALA A 195 3.25 0.75 -0.03
CA ALA A 195 3.99 -0.45 0.35
C ALA A 195 3.37 -1.15 1.58
N LEU A 196 2.88 -0.36 2.56
CA LEU A 196 2.18 -0.89 3.74
C LEU A 196 0.78 -1.40 3.37
N ASP A 197 0.03 -0.65 2.58
CA ASP A 197 -1.31 -1.07 2.13
C ASP A 197 -1.25 -2.37 1.31
N LYS A 198 -0.26 -2.54 0.42
CA LYS A 198 -0.03 -3.80 -0.28
C LYS A 198 0.16 -4.96 0.71
N LEU A 199 0.94 -4.75 1.76
CA LEU A 199 1.17 -5.76 2.80
C LEU A 199 -0.13 -6.08 3.56
N ILE A 200 -0.84 -5.08 4.05
CA ILE A 200 -2.10 -5.24 4.80
C ILE A 200 -3.14 -5.94 3.92
N GLY A 201 -3.33 -5.49 2.68
CA GLY A 201 -4.30 -6.09 1.76
C GLY A 201 -4.00 -7.55 1.45
N LYS A 202 -2.72 -7.94 1.36
CA LYS A 202 -2.31 -9.34 1.27
C LYS A 202 -2.76 -10.14 2.49
N GLN A 203 -2.55 -9.60 3.70
CA GLN A 203 -2.95 -10.29 4.94
C GLN A 203 -4.47 -10.41 5.06
N ILE A 204 -5.22 -9.38 4.64
CA ILE A 204 -6.69 -9.44 4.56
C ILE A 204 -7.13 -10.53 3.58
N ASN A 205 -6.55 -10.57 2.39
CA ASN A 205 -6.90 -11.56 1.38
C ASN A 205 -6.66 -13.01 1.83
N GLU A 206 -5.68 -13.21 2.69
CA GLU A 206 -5.34 -14.52 3.28
C GLU A 206 -6.07 -14.82 4.59
N ASN A 207 -6.95 -13.93 5.06
CA ASN A 207 -7.61 -14.02 6.39
C ASN A 207 -6.60 -14.18 7.54
N ALA A 208 -5.45 -13.51 7.45
CA ALA A 208 -4.35 -13.66 8.42
C ALA A 208 -4.39 -12.64 9.57
N LEU A 209 -5.38 -11.74 9.61
CA LEU A 209 -5.56 -10.82 10.72
C LEU A 209 -6.17 -11.52 11.95
N PRO A 210 -5.79 -11.11 13.18
CA PRO A 210 -4.83 -10.06 13.55
C PRO A 210 -3.36 -10.53 13.46
N LEU A 211 -2.43 -9.57 13.30
CA LEU A 211 -0.99 -9.82 13.15
C LEU A 211 -0.20 -9.69 14.46
N SER A 212 -0.83 -9.89 15.60
CA SER A 212 -0.26 -9.67 16.95
C SER A 212 0.97 -10.51 17.28
N SER A 213 1.24 -11.58 16.50
CA SER A 213 2.42 -12.46 16.67
C SER A 213 3.59 -12.10 15.75
N PHE A 214 3.49 -11.02 14.99
CA PHE A 214 4.48 -10.62 14.00
C PHE A 214 4.96 -9.19 14.23
N GLY A 215 6.17 -8.89 13.76
CA GLY A 215 6.68 -7.54 13.70
C GLY A 215 6.50 -6.95 12.31
N LEU A 216 6.24 -5.64 12.24
CA LEU A 216 6.21 -4.86 11.02
C LEU A 216 7.50 -4.05 10.90
N MET A 217 8.16 -4.11 9.75
CA MET A 217 9.31 -3.28 9.43
C MET A 217 9.01 -2.39 8.22
N LEU A 218 9.27 -1.11 8.37
CA LEU A 218 9.15 -0.09 7.33
C LEU A 218 10.54 0.45 6.97
N SER A 219 10.85 0.57 5.68
CA SER A 219 12.12 1.13 5.21
C SER A 219 12.17 2.65 5.27
N GLY A 220 11.00 3.30 5.37
CA GLY A 220 10.83 4.75 5.39
C GLY A 220 10.51 5.30 6.77
N ARG A 221 10.32 6.62 6.83
CA ARG A 221 9.88 7.30 8.05
C ARG A 221 8.47 6.84 8.43
N THR A 222 8.28 6.50 9.70
CA THR A 222 6.98 6.22 10.28
C THR A 222 6.29 7.55 10.58
N SER A 223 5.27 7.89 9.83
CA SER A 223 4.39 9.01 10.10
C SER A 223 3.28 8.59 11.07
N PHE A 224 2.53 9.56 11.58
CA PHE A 224 1.43 9.31 12.50
C PHE A 224 0.38 8.33 11.94
N GLU A 225 0.10 8.38 10.63
CA GLU A 225 -0.88 7.51 9.98
C GLU A 225 -0.37 6.07 9.79
N LEU A 226 0.93 5.82 9.99
CA LEU A 226 1.52 4.47 9.86
C LEU A 226 1.66 3.76 11.21
N VAL A 227 1.25 4.39 12.31
CA VAL A 227 1.25 3.89 13.68
C VAL A 227 -0.19 3.77 14.17
#